data_fc9d308f07bbd63deb95381051db9d88
#
_entry.id   fc9d308f07bbd63deb95381051db9d88
#
_cell.length_a   1.000
_cell.length_b   1.000
_cell.length_c   1.000
_cell.angle_alpha   90.00
_cell.angle_beta   90.00
_cell.angle_gamma   90.00
#
_symmetry.space_group_name_H-M   'P 1'
#
loop_
_entity.id
_entity.type
_entity.pdbx_description
1 polymer ?
#
loop_
_entity_poly.entity_id
_entity_poly.type
_entity_poly.pdbx_seq_one_letter_code
_entity_poly.pdbx_strand_id
1 'polypeptide(L)'
;MTDFYLPTLPDQTVDFGAPASMVQLGLSATMWGLAAGQLWIGPLSDTRGRRIPLAASLTVFSLATAGAVFAPDIKTFIAMRFLEGLGASGAVVMSRSIAADLHAGRELATLMAVVGAIQGIAPVTAPMIGALIAEAAGWREIFMLLLAIGVSLTETAAGSLRIHSDGGTRQTSLFQSICCPR
;
A
#
# COMPACT_ATOMS: atom_id res chain seq x y z
N MET A 1 4.81 -6.99 3.52
CA MET A 1 3.54 -7.59 3.07
C MET A 1 3.73 -8.93 2.37
N THR A 2 4.79 -9.11 1.62
CA THR A 2 5.11 -10.40 0.99
C THR A 2 5.49 -11.49 1.98
N ASP A 3 5.95 -11.14 3.15
CA ASP A 3 6.51 -12.08 4.12
C ASP A 3 5.45 -12.92 4.84
N PHE A 4 4.22 -12.41 5.00
CA PHE A 4 3.07 -13.16 5.54
C PHE A 4 2.62 -14.30 4.63
N TYR A 5 2.98 -14.24 3.36
CA TYR A 5 2.55 -15.17 2.33
C TYR A 5 3.42 -16.44 2.24
N LEU A 6 4.68 -16.37 2.67
CA LEU A 6 5.61 -17.48 2.54
C LEU A 6 5.12 -18.82 3.13
N PRO A 7 4.55 -18.87 4.35
CA PRO A 7 4.07 -20.11 4.93
C PRO A 7 2.82 -20.68 4.23
N THR A 8 2.10 -19.89 3.43
CA THR A 8 0.86 -20.31 2.76
C THR A 8 1.09 -20.89 1.35
N LEU A 9 2.32 -20.91 0.86
CA LEU A 9 2.66 -21.45 -0.46
C LEU A 9 2.17 -22.90 -0.69
N PRO A 10 2.30 -23.83 0.26
CA PRO A 10 1.82 -25.21 0.07
C PRO A 10 0.30 -25.27 -0.13
N ASP A 11 -0.47 -24.53 0.67
CA ASP A 11 -1.94 -24.53 0.62
C ASP A 11 -2.44 -23.97 -0.72
N GLN A 12 -1.77 -22.95 -1.22
CA GLN A 12 -2.11 -22.35 -2.51
C GLN A 12 -1.81 -23.27 -3.68
N THR A 13 -0.76 -24.09 -3.61
CA THR A 13 -0.49 -25.09 -4.65
C THR A 13 -1.61 -26.11 -4.74
N VAL A 14 -2.19 -26.49 -3.62
CA VAL A 14 -3.33 -27.42 -3.56
C VAL A 14 -4.60 -26.75 -4.08
N ASP A 15 -4.92 -25.55 -3.58
CA ASP A 15 -6.14 -24.83 -3.94
C ASP A 15 -6.24 -24.47 -5.43
N PHE A 16 -5.13 -24.01 -6.02
CA PHE A 16 -5.09 -23.65 -7.44
C PHE A 16 -4.72 -24.82 -8.36
N GLY A 17 -4.38 -26.01 -7.80
CA GLY A 17 -3.86 -27.13 -8.59
C GLY A 17 -2.65 -26.77 -9.45
N ALA A 18 -1.85 -25.80 -9.00
CA ALA A 18 -0.75 -25.23 -9.75
C ALA A 18 0.61 -25.66 -9.17
N PRO A 19 1.66 -25.78 -9.99
CA PRO A 19 2.99 -26.10 -9.48
C PRO A 19 3.53 -24.97 -8.59
N ALA A 20 4.35 -25.31 -7.61
CA ALA A 20 4.93 -24.36 -6.65
C ALA A 20 5.66 -23.20 -7.34
N SER A 21 6.26 -23.42 -8.51
CA SER A 21 6.90 -22.39 -9.32
C SER A 21 5.93 -21.28 -9.75
N MET A 22 4.69 -21.62 -10.10
CA MET A 22 3.67 -20.64 -10.48
C MET A 22 3.21 -19.83 -9.27
N VAL A 23 3.07 -20.46 -8.11
CA VAL A 23 2.71 -19.75 -6.87
C VAL A 23 3.83 -18.79 -6.45
N GLN A 24 5.10 -19.19 -6.59
CA GLN A 24 6.25 -18.33 -6.36
C GLN A 24 6.34 -17.15 -7.34
N LEU A 25 5.84 -17.29 -8.58
CA LEU A 25 5.71 -16.16 -9.50
C LEU A 25 4.80 -15.05 -8.95
N GLY A 26 3.82 -15.38 -8.12
CA GLY A 26 3.01 -14.38 -7.42
C GLY A 26 3.83 -13.46 -6.51
N LEU A 27 4.84 -14.01 -5.80
CA LEU A 27 5.79 -13.20 -5.01
C LEU A 27 6.62 -12.29 -5.91
N SER A 28 7.20 -12.87 -6.96
CA SER A 28 8.00 -12.11 -7.91
C SER A 28 7.18 -11.03 -8.59
N ALA A 29 5.94 -11.30 -8.97
CA ALA A 29 5.02 -10.34 -9.58
C ALA A 29 4.76 -9.15 -8.65
N THR A 30 4.56 -9.38 -7.36
CA THR A 30 4.40 -8.29 -6.38
C THR A 30 5.65 -7.42 -6.29
N MET A 31 6.84 -8.01 -6.29
CA MET A 31 8.11 -7.26 -6.27
C MET A 31 8.31 -6.45 -7.55
N TRP A 32 8.00 -7.02 -8.72
CA TRP A 32 8.03 -6.30 -9.99
C TRP A 32 7.02 -5.16 -10.02
N GLY A 33 5.79 -5.39 -9.51
CA GLY A 33 4.78 -4.34 -9.38
C GLY A 33 5.25 -3.20 -8.48
N LEU A 34 5.85 -3.53 -7.34
CA LEU A 34 6.41 -2.56 -6.40
C LEU A 34 7.52 -1.72 -7.06
N ALA A 35 8.45 -2.36 -7.75
CA ALA A 35 9.54 -1.68 -8.44
C ALA A 35 9.04 -0.77 -9.57
N ALA A 36 8.16 -1.27 -10.43
CA ALA A 36 7.54 -0.51 -11.49
C ALA A 36 6.78 0.71 -10.95
N GLY A 37 5.97 0.52 -9.90
CA GLY A 37 5.21 1.59 -9.28
C GLY A 37 6.10 2.69 -8.69
N GLN A 38 7.23 2.36 -8.09
CA GLN A 38 8.17 3.36 -7.57
C GLN A 38 8.74 4.26 -8.67
N LEU A 39 8.99 3.72 -9.86
CA LEU A 39 9.48 4.50 -10.99
C LEU A 39 8.46 5.51 -11.51
N TRP A 40 7.17 5.17 -11.45
CA TRP A 40 6.11 6.03 -11.99
C TRP A 40 5.54 6.99 -10.95
N ILE A 41 5.39 6.54 -9.71
CA ILE A 41 4.73 7.32 -8.64
C ILE A 41 5.64 8.44 -8.13
N GLY A 42 6.97 8.25 -8.12
CA GLY A 42 7.92 9.29 -7.70
C GLY A 42 7.69 10.59 -8.48
N PRO A 43 7.95 10.63 -9.79
CA PRO A 43 7.76 11.83 -10.61
C PRO A 43 6.31 12.35 -10.63
N LEU A 44 5.31 11.45 -10.57
CA LEU A 44 3.90 11.85 -10.56
C LEU A 44 3.52 12.61 -9.29
N SER A 45 4.09 12.25 -8.16
CA SER A 45 3.83 12.91 -6.88
C SER A 45 4.40 14.33 -6.83
N ASP A 46 5.52 14.55 -7.51
CA ASP A 46 6.17 15.86 -7.55
C ASP A 46 5.37 16.89 -8.39
N THR A 47 4.59 16.40 -9.37
CA THR A 47 3.83 17.27 -10.28
C THR A 47 2.38 17.51 -9.84
N ARG A 48 1.72 16.53 -9.25
CA ARG A 48 0.27 16.57 -8.90
C ARG A 48 -0.01 16.71 -7.40
N GLY A 49 1.04 16.89 -6.61
CA GLY A 49 0.93 16.87 -5.15
C GLY A 49 0.83 15.44 -4.61
N ARG A 50 1.08 15.27 -3.30
CA ARG A 50 1.33 13.96 -2.69
C ARG A 50 0.07 13.17 -2.33
N ARG A 51 -1.06 13.85 -2.13
CA ARG A 51 -2.30 13.25 -1.61
C ARG A 51 -3.04 12.42 -2.65
N ILE A 52 -3.17 12.92 -3.88
CA ILE A 52 -3.90 12.25 -4.96
C ILE A 52 -3.22 10.94 -5.36
N PRO A 53 -1.89 10.91 -5.63
CA PRO A 53 -1.21 9.66 -5.92
C PRO A 53 -1.27 8.65 -4.78
N LEU A 54 -1.22 9.10 -3.51
CA LEU A 54 -1.37 8.22 -2.36
C LEU A 54 -2.75 7.56 -2.31
N ALA A 55 -3.82 8.35 -2.42
CA ALA A 55 -5.18 7.80 -2.40
C ALA A 55 -5.43 6.85 -3.59
N ALA A 56 -4.98 7.21 -4.79
CA ALA A 56 -5.07 6.35 -5.96
C ALA A 56 -4.31 5.03 -5.77
N SER A 57 -3.10 5.08 -5.23
CA SER A 57 -2.28 3.90 -4.97
C SER A 57 -2.90 2.96 -3.93
N LEU A 58 -3.45 3.52 -2.85
CA LEU A 58 -4.14 2.74 -1.82
C LEU A 58 -5.44 2.12 -2.37
N THR A 59 -6.15 2.82 -3.25
CA THR A 59 -7.34 2.28 -3.91
C THR A 59 -6.97 1.11 -4.83
N VAL A 60 -5.92 1.25 -5.64
CA VAL A 60 -5.40 0.17 -6.49
C VAL A 60 -4.97 -1.02 -5.64
N PHE A 61 -4.25 -0.78 -4.53
CA PHE A 61 -3.86 -1.81 -3.59
C PHE A 61 -5.07 -2.59 -3.05
N SER A 62 -6.08 -1.89 -2.53
CA SER A 62 -7.27 -2.52 -1.95
C SER A 62 -8.07 -3.31 -2.98
N LEU A 63 -8.27 -2.77 -4.19
CA LEU A 63 -8.97 -3.47 -5.27
C LEU A 63 -8.19 -4.70 -5.76
N ALA A 64 -6.87 -4.60 -5.89
CA ALA A 64 -6.03 -5.72 -6.29
C ALA A 64 -6.00 -6.82 -5.22
N THR A 65 -5.92 -6.46 -3.93
CA THR A 65 -6.00 -7.41 -2.81
C THR A 65 -7.36 -8.12 -2.79
N ALA A 66 -8.46 -7.39 -2.98
CA ALA A 66 -9.79 -7.99 -3.11
C ALA A 66 -9.85 -8.95 -4.31
N GLY A 67 -9.31 -8.54 -5.47
CA GLY A 67 -9.22 -9.42 -6.65
C GLY A 67 -8.38 -10.67 -6.41
N ALA A 68 -7.33 -10.60 -5.61
CA ALA A 68 -6.51 -11.75 -5.26
C ALA A 68 -7.26 -12.76 -4.36
N VAL A 69 -8.10 -12.26 -3.41
CA VAL A 69 -8.96 -13.12 -2.55
C VAL A 69 -9.94 -13.95 -3.39
N PHE A 70 -10.53 -13.33 -4.40
CA PHE A 70 -11.56 -13.95 -5.25
C PHE A 70 -11.01 -14.52 -6.56
N ALA A 71 -9.70 -14.65 -6.71
CA ALA A 71 -9.08 -15.13 -7.93
C ALA A 71 -9.51 -16.59 -8.23
N PRO A 72 -10.10 -16.86 -9.41
CA PRO A 72 -10.55 -18.20 -9.79
C PRO A 72 -9.38 -19.10 -10.25
N ASP A 73 -8.31 -18.51 -10.73
CA ASP A 73 -7.14 -19.22 -11.28
C ASP A 73 -5.83 -18.53 -10.90
N ILE A 74 -4.74 -19.31 -10.98
CA ILE A 74 -3.41 -18.85 -10.62
C ILE A 74 -2.92 -17.66 -11.47
N LYS A 75 -3.33 -17.57 -12.72
CA LYS A 75 -2.91 -16.48 -13.63
C LYS A 75 -3.54 -15.16 -13.19
N THR A 76 -4.84 -15.17 -12.88
CA THR A 76 -5.55 -13.99 -12.32
C THR A 76 -4.94 -13.61 -10.99
N PHE A 77 -4.63 -14.57 -10.12
CA PHE A 77 -3.96 -14.32 -8.86
C PHE A 77 -2.61 -13.59 -9.06
N ILE A 78 -1.74 -14.08 -9.95
CA ILE A 78 -0.43 -13.46 -10.26
C ILE A 78 -0.62 -12.03 -10.78
N ALA A 79 -1.60 -11.79 -11.66
CA ALA A 79 -1.89 -10.45 -12.17
C ALA A 79 -2.35 -9.49 -11.04
N MET A 80 -3.21 -9.96 -10.14
CA MET A 80 -3.65 -9.17 -8.98
C MET A 80 -2.49 -8.90 -8.02
N ARG A 81 -1.57 -9.83 -7.82
CA ARG A 81 -0.36 -9.65 -7.03
C ARG A 81 0.57 -8.57 -7.60
N PHE A 82 0.68 -8.50 -8.93
CA PHE A 82 1.43 -7.43 -9.59
C PHE A 82 0.78 -6.06 -9.34
N LEU A 83 -0.53 -5.95 -9.51
CA LEU A 83 -1.29 -4.71 -9.25
C LEU A 83 -1.24 -4.30 -7.77
N GLU A 84 -1.30 -5.26 -6.86
CA GLU A 84 -1.14 -5.04 -5.42
C GLU A 84 0.24 -4.43 -5.10
N GLY A 85 1.31 -4.98 -5.68
CA GLY A 85 2.65 -4.40 -5.56
C GLY A 85 2.74 -2.98 -6.10
N LEU A 86 2.13 -2.75 -7.26
CA LEU A 86 2.07 -1.42 -7.88
C LEU A 86 1.33 -0.42 -6.97
N GLY A 87 0.20 -0.80 -6.38
CA GLY A 87 -0.51 0.02 -5.41
C GLY A 87 0.28 0.26 -4.12
N ALA A 88 0.94 -0.77 -3.58
CA ALA A 88 1.76 -0.65 -2.37
C ALA A 88 2.94 0.32 -2.53
N SER A 89 3.47 0.48 -3.75
CA SER A 89 4.59 1.38 -4.04
C SER A 89 4.31 2.84 -3.68
N GLY A 90 3.06 3.30 -3.85
CA GLY A 90 2.65 4.65 -3.49
C GLY A 90 2.79 4.94 -2.00
N ALA A 91 2.37 4.01 -1.16
CA ALA A 91 2.52 4.16 0.29
C ALA A 91 4.00 4.23 0.70
N VAL A 92 4.87 3.41 0.09
CA VAL A 92 6.32 3.40 0.36
C VAL A 92 6.99 4.70 -0.08
N VAL A 93 6.68 5.19 -1.28
CA VAL A 93 7.27 6.44 -1.80
C VAL A 93 6.77 7.64 -1.01
N MET A 94 5.45 7.72 -0.78
CA MET A 94 4.85 8.87 -0.11
C MET A 94 5.26 8.98 1.35
N SER A 95 5.37 7.87 2.08
CA SER A 95 5.79 7.90 3.49
C SER A 95 7.18 8.54 3.64
N ARG A 96 8.12 8.18 2.78
CA ARG A 96 9.47 8.76 2.77
C ARG A 96 9.49 10.22 2.34
N SER A 97 8.71 10.55 1.31
CA SER A 97 8.62 11.90 0.79
C SER A 97 7.99 12.87 1.81
N ILE A 98 6.90 12.46 2.46
CA ILE A 98 6.23 13.27 3.49
C ILE A 98 7.17 13.46 4.69
N ALA A 99 7.90 12.42 5.11
CA ALA A 99 8.86 12.53 6.18
C ALA A 99 9.97 13.53 5.86
N ALA A 100 10.47 13.54 4.63
CA ALA A 100 11.50 14.47 4.17
C ALA A 100 11.03 15.92 4.06
N ASP A 101 9.72 16.13 3.83
CA ASP A 101 9.14 17.50 3.80
C ASP A 101 8.92 18.09 5.19
N LEU A 102 8.58 17.23 6.16
CA LEU A 102 8.23 17.69 7.51
C LEU A 102 9.42 17.79 8.44
N HIS A 103 10.49 17.07 8.18
CA HIS A 103 11.67 16.99 9.03
C HIS A 103 12.95 17.23 8.23
N ALA A 104 13.97 17.79 8.89
CA ALA A 104 15.29 18.02 8.30
C ALA A 104 16.42 17.60 9.24
N GLY A 105 17.61 17.37 8.69
CA GLY A 105 18.81 17.12 9.46
C GLY A 105 18.70 15.87 10.35
N ARG A 106 19.00 16.02 11.63
CA ARG A 106 19.07 14.91 12.60
C ARG A 106 17.70 14.26 12.87
N GLU A 107 16.62 15.03 12.85
CA GLU A 107 15.27 14.51 13.07
C GLU A 107 14.84 13.59 11.94
N LEU A 108 15.07 14.00 10.69
CA LEU A 108 14.81 13.16 9.53
C LEU A 108 15.61 11.87 9.58
N ALA A 109 16.91 11.94 9.92
CA ALA A 109 17.75 10.77 10.03
C ALA A 109 17.24 9.78 11.11
N THR A 110 16.81 10.30 12.26
CA THR A 110 16.24 9.48 13.34
C THR A 110 14.92 8.81 12.91
N LEU A 111 14.04 9.56 12.25
CA LEU A 111 12.77 9.01 11.75
C LEU A 111 13.01 7.92 10.72
N MET A 112 13.92 8.14 9.77
CA MET A 112 14.28 7.14 8.74
C MET A 112 14.94 5.90 9.36
N ALA A 113 15.75 6.06 10.41
CA ALA A 113 16.33 4.94 11.14
C ALA A 113 15.25 4.09 11.83
N VAL A 114 14.25 4.71 12.47
CA VAL A 114 13.12 4.01 13.08
C VAL A 114 12.30 3.26 12.04
N VAL A 115 11.96 3.91 10.92
CA VAL A 115 11.25 3.27 9.81
C VAL A 115 12.06 2.09 9.26
N GLY A 116 13.36 2.25 9.09
CA GLY A 116 14.27 1.19 8.65
C GLY A 116 14.34 0.02 9.64
N ALA A 117 14.38 0.29 10.93
CA ALA A 117 14.37 -0.74 11.96
C ALA A 117 13.06 -1.56 11.94
N ILE A 118 11.91 -0.90 11.81
CA ILE A 118 10.61 -1.57 11.68
C ILE A 118 10.57 -2.43 10.41
N GLN A 119 11.06 -1.90 9.28
CA GLN A 119 11.14 -2.65 8.02
C GLN A 119 12.10 -3.85 8.10
N GLY A 120 13.14 -3.77 8.92
CA GLY A 120 14.08 -4.88 9.15
C GLY A 120 13.50 -5.98 10.04
N ILE A 121 12.65 -5.63 11.01
CA ILE A 121 12.00 -6.60 11.92
C ILE A 121 10.82 -7.30 11.22
N ALA A 122 10.11 -6.60 10.34
CA ALA A 122 8.91 -7.12 9.68
C ALA A 122 9.12 -8.47 8.96
N PRO A 123 10.18 -8.71 8.17
CA PRO A 123 10.43 -10.01 7.53
C PRO A 123 10.65 -11.18 8.48
N VAL A 124 11.04 -10.91 9.71
CA VAL A 124 11.23 -11.95 10.73
C VAL A 124 9.93 -12.30 11.44
N THR A 125 9.12 -11.30 11.76
CA THR A 125 7.87 -11.48 12.51
C THR A 125 6.69 -11.87 11.61
N ALA A 126 6.65 -11.34 10.38
CA ALA A 126 5.55 -11.56 9.46
C ALA A 126 5.29 -13.02 9.11
N PRO A 127 6.30 -13.87 8.82
CA PRO A 127 6.06 -15.30 8.54
C PRO A 127 5.49 -16.05 9.75
N MET A 128 5.91 -15.70 10.96
CA MET A 128 5.41 -16.35 12.19
C MET A 128 3.91 -16.04 12.38
N ILE A 129 3.54 -14.77 12.24
CA ILE A 129 2.14 -14.34 12.35
C ILE A 129 1.33 -14.93 11.19
N GLY A 130 1.88 -14.93 9.97
CA GLY A 130 1.24 -15.50 8.79
C GLY A 130 0.96 -16.99 8.94
N ALA A 131 1.91 -17.76 9.49
CA ALA A 131 1.73 -19.19 9.75
C ALA A 131 0.59 -19.44 10.76
N LEU A 132 0.56 -18.72 11.87
CA LEU A 132 -0.50 -18.86 12.87
C LEU A 132 -1.90 -18.55 12.30
N ILE A 133 -2.01 -17.52 11.46
CA ILE A 133 -3.29 -17.18 10.81
C ILE A 133 -3.67 -18.24 9.79
N ALA A 134 -2.71 -18.71 8.99
CA ALA A 134 -2.96 -19.72 7.97
C ALA A 134 -3.43 -21.06 8.57
N GLU A 135 -2.82 -21.50 9.68
CA GLU A 135 -3.24 -22.71 10.40
C GLU A 135 -4.64 -22.56 11.04
N ALA A 136 -4.97 -21.37 11.53
CA ALA A 136 -6.25 -21.14 12.22
C ALA A 136 -7.43 -20.95 11.27
N ALA A 137 -7.23 -20.26 10.13
CA ALA A 137 -8.32 -19.76 9.30
C ALA A 137 -8.07 -19.90 7.77
N GLY A 138 -6.88 -20.32 7.38
CA GLY A 138 -6.50 -20.47 5.98
C GLY A 138 -5.83 -19.24 5.36
N TRP A 139 -5.25 -19.41 4.18
CA TRP A 139 -4.46 -18.37 3.52
C TRP A 139 -5.26 -17.16 3.03
N ARG A 140 -6.54 -17.37 2.70
CA ARG A 140 -7.43 -16.28 2.25
C ARG A 140 -7.68 -15.24 3.34
N GLU A 141 -7.69 -15.64 4.61
CA GLU A 141 -7.89 -14.73 5.75
C GLU A 141 -6.76 -13.72 5.89
N ILE A 142 -5.53 -14.10 5.51
CA ILE A 142 -4.39 -13.16 5.48
C ILE A 142 -4.68 -12.03 4.49
N PHE A 143 -5.19 -12.35 3.31
CA PHE A 143 -5.55 -11.34 2.30
C PHE A 143 -6.75 -10.51 2.73
N MET A 144 -7.73 -11.09 3.43
CA MET A 144 -8.85 -10.33 3.99
C MET A 144 -8.39 -9.35 5.07
N LEU A 145 -7.44 -9.75 5.92
CA LEU A 145 -6.81 -8.85 6.88
C LEU A 145 -6.07 -7.70 6.17
N LEU A 146 -5.29 -8.00 5.15
CA LEU A 146 -4.59 -6.99 4.34
C LEU A 146 -5.58 -6.04 3.64
N LEU A 147 -6.68 -6.58 3.14
CA LEU A 147 -7.77 -5.79 2.54
C LEU A 147 -8.40 -4.84 3.56
N ALA A 148 -8.71 -5.31 4.77
CA ALA A 148 -9.28 -4.49 5.83
C ALA A 148 -8.34 -3.33 6.20
N ILE A 149 -7.04 -3.60 6.33
CA ILE A 149 -6.02 -2.57 6.55
C ILE A 149 -5.95 -1.61 5.36
N GLY A 150 -5.92 -2.10 4.14
CA GLY A 150 -5.89 -1.29 2.92
C GLY A 150 -7.08 -0.34 2.81
N VAL A 151 -8.28 -0.84 3.06
CA VAL A 151 -9.52 -0.03 3.06
C VAL A 151 -9.49 1.04 4.14
N SER A 152 -9.13 0.71 5.37
CA SER A 152 -9.04 1.68 6.47
C SER A 152 -8.04 2.80 6.19
N LEU A 153 -6.90 2.48 5.58
CA LEU A 153 -5.91 3.47 5.15
C LEU A 153 -6.44 4.33 4.00
N THR A 154 -7.18 3.75 3.07
CA THR A 154 -7.78 4.49 1.94
C THR A 154 -8.84 5.48 2.43
N GLU A 155 -9.69 5.08 3.37
CA GLU A 155 -10.69 5.96 3.99
C GLU A 155 -10.04 7.11 4.74
N THR A 156 -8.98 6.85 5.50
CA THR A 156 -8.23 7.88 6.22
C THR A 156 -7.58 8.88 5.25
N ALA A 157 -6.99 8.40 4.16
CA ALA A 157 -6.41 9.24 3.13
C ALA A 157 -7.48 10.07 2.40
N ALA A 158 -8.62 9.48 2.06
CA ALA A 158 -9.74 10.16 1.41
C ALA A 158 -10.41 11.19 2.33
N GLY A 159 -10.56 10.88 3.62
CA GLY A 159 -11.07 11.83 4.63
C GLY A 159 -10.19 13.09 4.74
N SER A 160 -8.89 12.92 4.72
CA SER A 160 -7.92 14.02 4.70
C SER A 160 -8.02 14.90 3.44
N LEU A 161 -8.43 14.33 2.31
CA LEU A 161 -8.68 15.10 1.08
C LEU A 161 -9.95 15.98 1.19
N ARG A 162 -11.02 15.45 1.81
CA ARG A 162 -12.29 16.20 1.99
C ARG A 162 -12.14 17.41 2.91
N ILE A 163 -11.45 17.27 4.02
CA ILE A 163 -11.24 18.36 4.98
C ILE A 163 -10.49 19.54 4.34
N HIS A 164 -9.61 19.28 3.39
CA HIS A 164 -8.83 20.34 2.75
C HIS A 164 -9.56 21.04 1.61
N SER A 165 -10.51 20.38 0.93
CA SER A 165 -11.36 21.02 -0.08
C SER A 165 -12.34 22.02 0.56
N ASP A 166 -12.87 21.72 1.74
CA ASP A 166 -13.76 22.61 2.48
C ASP A 166 -13.03 23.80 3.14
N GLY A 167 -11.77 23.59 3.57
CA GLY A 167 -10.94 24.66 4.14
C GLY A 167 -10.47 25.69 3.12
N GLY A 168 -10.17 25.26 1.90
CA GLY A 168 -9.71 26.14 0.82
C GLY A 168 -10.77 27.12 0.34
N THR A 169 -12.01 26.70 0.27
CA THR A 169 -13.16 27.58 -0.09
C THR A 169 -13.49 28.61 0.98
N ARG A 170 -13.29 28.30 2.25
CA ARG A 170 -13.49 29.26 3.34
C ARG A 170 -12.39 30.33 3.41
N GLN A 171 -11.14 29.96 3.17
CA GLN A 171 -10.03 30.92 3.22
C GLN A 171 -10.04 31.91 2.06
N THR A 172 -10.40 31.48 0.85
CA THR A 172 -10.55 32.38 -0.31
C THR A 172 -11.72 33.36 -0.12
N SER A 173 -12.81 32.95 0.49
CA SER A 173 -13.95 33.86 0.76
C SER A 173 -13.62 34.91 1.81
N LEU A 174 -12.83 34.57 2.84
CA LEU A 174 -12.36 35.51 3.85
C LEU A 174 -11.34 36.51 3.29
N PHE A 175 -10.41 36.03 2.42
CA PHE A 175 -9.44 36.93 1.77
C PHE A 175 -10.11 37.92 0.80
N GLN A 176 -11.12 37.46 0.05
CA GLN A 176 -11.91 38.34 -0.82
C GLN A 176 -12.73 39.39 -0.05
N SER A 177 -13.23 39.04 1.14
CA SER A 177 -13.96 39.98 1.97
C SER A 177 -13.08 41.07 2.62
N ILE A 178 -11.79 40.74 2.83
CA ILE A 178 -10.85 41.66 3.50
C ILE A 178 -10.11 42.56 2.50
N CYS A 179 -9.81 42.07 1.28
CA CYS A 179 -9.03 42.81 0.30
C CYS A 179 -9.83 43.68 -0.66
N CYS A 180 -11.16 43.60 -0.74
CA CYS A 180 -11.97 44.42 -1.63
C CYS A 180 -13.27 44.85 -0.93
N PRO A 181 -13.23 45.79 0.04
CA PRO A 181 -14.44 46.53 0.45
C PRO A 181 -14.86 47.47 -0.69
N ARG A 182 -16.09 47.31 -1.15
CA ARG A 182 -16.72 48.25 -2.12
C ARG A 182 -16.86 49.64 -1.51
#